data_9591ae817780e285ec72968979d8e27b
#
_entry.id   9591ae817780e285ec72968979d8e27b
#
_cell.length_a   1.000
_cell.length_b   1.000
_cell.length_c   1.000
_cell.angle_alpha   90.00
_cell.angle_beta   90.00
_cell.angle_gamma   90.00
#
_symmetry.space_group_name_H-M   'P 1'
#
loop_
_entity.id
_entity.type
_entity.pdbx_description
1 polymer ?
#
loop_
_entity_poly.entity_id
_entity_poly.type
_entity_poly.pdbx_seq_one_letter_code
_entity_poly.pdbx_strand_id
1 'polypeptide(L)'
;MRKVTEELELKLKNLPDRPGVYMMKNRAGKVIYIGKAKKLRNRVRTYFQKSRPHDPKTEVMVSKIADFEFYVTDSEIEALILESN
;
A
#
# COMPACT_ATOMS: atom_id res chain seq x y z
N MET A 1 -7.84 -15.21 7.87
CA MET A 1 -6.50 -14.74 8.16
C MET A 1 -5.71 -14.49 6.89
N ARG A 2 -5.10 -13.33 6.80
CA ARG A 2 -4.36 -12.97 5.59
C ARG A 2 -2.98 -13.62 5.56
N LYS A 3 -2.64 -14.22 4.45
CA LYS A 3 -1.33 -14.83 4.27
C LYS A 3 -0.43 -13.90 3.46
N VAL A 4 0.71 -13.53 4.03
CA VAL A 4 1.68 -12.66 3.39
C VAL A 4 2.81 -13.53 2.84
N THR A 5 3.13 -13.38 1.54
CA THR A 5 4.21 -14.15 0.94
C THR A 5 5.56 -13.58 1.35
N GLU A 6 6.63 -14.38 1.18
CA GLU A 6 7.98 -13.92 1.48
C GLU A 6 8.36 -12.71 0.63
N GLU A 7 7.99 -12.72 -0.64
CA GLU A 7 8.26 -11.60 -1.54
C GLU A 7 7.59 -10.32 -1.04
N LEU A 8 6.36 -10.44 -0.61
CA LEU A 8 5.59 -9.30 -0.10
C LEU A 8 6.21 -8.76 1.18
N GLU A 9 6.66 -9.66 2.06
CA GLU A 9 7.34 -9.26 3.28
C GLU A 9 8.62 -8.49 3.00
N LEU A 10 9.41 -8.96 2.03
CA LEU A 10 10.64 -8.26 1.65
C LEU A 10 10.33 -6.88 1.12
N LYS A 11 9.30 -6.75 0.31
CA LYS A 11 8.88 -5.44 -0.20
C LYS A 11 8.46 -4.52 0.94
N LEU A 12 7.74 -5.04 1.93
CA LEU A 12 7.33 -4.25 3.08
C LEU A 12 8.52 -3.77 3.90
N LYS A 13 9.51 -4.63 4.08
CA LYS A 13 10.72 -4.27 4.83
C LYS A 13 11.55 -3.22 4.11
N ASN A 14 11.53 -3.23 2.80
CA ASN A 14 12.33 -2.32 1.99
C ASN A 14 11.62 -1.02 1.63
N LEU A 15 10.41 -0.83 2.12
CA LEU A 15 9.69 0.42 1.89
C LEU A 15 10.44 1.59 2.50
N PRO A 16 10.63 2.68 1.74
CA PRO A 16 11.29 3.86 2.28
C PRO A 16 10.38 4.62 3.23
N ASP A 17 10.98 5.28 4.21
CA ASP A 17 10.24 6.14 5.13
C ASP A 17 10.19 7.55 4.53
N ARG A 18 9.54 7.65 3.38
CA ARG A 18 9.48 8.86 2.58
C ARG A 18 8.08 9.07 2.03
N PRO A 19 7.75 10.30 1.63
CA PRO A 19 6.45 10.56 1.02
C PRO A 19 6.35 9.92 -0.36
N GLY A 20 5.15 9.55 -0.74
CA GLY A 20 4.95 8.94 -2.04
C GLY A 20 3.55 8.45 -2.26
N VAL A 21 3.40 7.74 -3.38
CA VAL A 21 2.16 7.12 -3.81
C VAL A 21 2.35 5.60 -3.79
N TYR A 22 1.34 4.89 -3.34
CA TYR A 22 1.35 3.43 -3.37
C TYR A 22 0.12 2.91 -4.10
N MET A 23 0.30 1.77 -4.76
CA MET A 23 -0.77 1.13 -5.51
C MET A 23 -0.88 -0.32 -5.07
N MET A 24 -2.08 -0.72 -4.64
CA MET A 24 -2.35 -2.09 -4.25
C MET A 24 -2.86 -2.86 -5.46
N LYS A 25 -2.35 -4.07 -5.68
CA LYS A 25 -2.71 -4.90 -6.82
C LYS A 25 -3.31 -6.21 -6.36
N ASN A 26 -4.27 -6.71 -7.14
CA ASN A 26 -4.85 -8.01 -6.87
C ASN A 26 -4.00 -9.11 -7.55
N ARG A 27 -4.47 -10.36 -7.44
CA ARG A 27 -3.75 -11.50 -7.98
C ARG A 27 -3.58 -11.43 -9.51
N ALA A 28 -4.50 -10.76 -10.19
CA ALA A 28 -4.41 -10.60 -11.64
C ALA A 28 -3.46 -9.48 -12.06
N GLY A 29 -2.85 -8.79 -11.10
CA GLY A 29 -1.96 -7.67 -11.39
C GLY A 29 -2.68 -6.36 -11.62
N LYS A 30 -3.97 -6.32 -11.38
CA LYS A 30 -4.76 -5.12 -11.58
C LYS A 30 -4.69 -4.23 -10.33
N VAL A 31 -4.54 -2.92 -10.54
CA VAL A 31 -4.53 -1.96 -9.45
C VAL A 31 -5.96 -1.83 -8.91
N ILE A 32 -6.11 -2.09 -7.62
CA ILE A 32 -7.42 -2.02 -6.96
C ILE A 32 -7.52 -0.87 -5.98
N TYR A 33 -6.40 -0.22 -5.68
CA TYR A 33 -6.39 0.94 -4.80
C TYR A 33 -5.13 1.75 -5.01
N ILE A 34 -5.28 3.07 -5.01
CA ILE A 34 -4.16 4.01 -5.09
C ILE A 34 -4.31 4.97 -3.91
N GLY A 35 -3.21 5.17 -3.19
CA GLY A 35 -3.21 6.09 -2.08
C GLY A 35 -1.93 6.89 -2.01
N LYS A 36 -1.94 7.92 -1.19
CA LYS A 36 -0.77 8.75 -0.92
C LYS A 36 -0.39 8.63 0.53
N ALA A 37 0.88 8.88 0.82
CA ALA A 37 1.36 8.81 2.20
C ALA A 37 2.53 9.77 2.40
N LYS A 38 2.62 10.33 3.60
CA LYS A 38 3.79 11.10 4.01
C LYS A 38 4.94 10.17 4.32
N LYS A 39 4.64 8.98 4.82
CA LYS A 39 5.60 7.94 5.14
C LYS A 39 5.09 6.63 4.58
N LEU A 40 5.61 6.26 3.43
CA LEU A 40 5.17 5.06 2.72
C LEU A 40 5.25 3.81 3.59
N ARG A 41 6.38 3.64 4.28
CA ARG A 41 6.59 2.46 5.14
C ARG A 41 5.46 2.28 6.14
N ASN A 42 5.15 3.33 6.88
CA ASN A 42 4.14 3.25 7.92
C ASN A 42 2.75 3.02 7.34
N ARG A 43 2.42 3.76 6.29
CA ARG A 43 1.08 3.68 5.70
C ARG A 43 0.81 2.33 5.06
N VAL A 44 1.72 1.84 4.24
CA VAL A 44 1.50 0.57 3.55
C VAL A 44 1.46 -0.58 4.54
N ARG A 45 2.34 -0.57 5.53
CA ARG A 45 2.38 -1.65 6.52
C ARG A 45 1.09 -1.76 7.34
N THR A 46 0.39 -0.65 7.57
CA THR A 46 -0.84 -0.70 8.36
C THR A 46 -1.91 -1.59 7.72
N TYR A 47 -1.90 -1.71 6.40
CA TYR A 47 -2.87 -2.57 5.71
C TYR A 47 -2.63 -4.05 5.98
N PHE A 48 -1.43 -4.42 6.40
CA PHE A 48 -1.07 -5.82 6.62
C PHE A 48 -0.94 -6.18 8.09
N GLN A 49 -1.21 -5.25 8.99
CA GLN A 49 -1.13 -5.50 10.43
C GLN A 49 -2.43 -6.08 10.94
N LYS A 50 -2.33 -7.26 11.55
CA LYS A 50 -3.50 -7.98 12.09
C LYS A 50 -4.08 -7.28 13.32
N SER A 51 -3.25 -6.60 14.08
CA SER A 51 -3.66 -5.96 15.32
C SER A 51 -4.50 -4.69 15.10
N ARG A 52 -4.54 -4.19 13.86
CA ARG A 52 -5.31 -3.00 13.54
C ARG A 52 -6.58 -3.37 12.79
N PRO A 53 -7.75 -3.15 13.39
CA PRO A 53 -9.00 -3.39 12.69
C PRO A 53 -9.20 -2.33 11.62
N HIS A 54 -9.73 -2.76 10.49
CA HIS A 54 -10.13 -1.87 9.41
C HIS A 54 -11.65 -1.84 9.35
N ASP A 55 -12.22 -0.85 8.68
CA ASP A 55 -13.64 -0.87 8.44
C ASP A 55 -13.95 -2.00 7.44
N PRO A 56 -15.22 -2.43 7.33
CA PRO A 56 -15.58 -3.56 6.47
C PRO A 56 -15.15 -3.38 5.02
N LYS A 57 -15.23 -2.18 4.50
CA LYS A 57 -14.86 -1.89 3.13
C LYS A 57 -13.35 -2.07 2.91
N THR A 58 -12.56 -1.56 3.84
CA THR A 58 -11.10 -1.68 3.78
C THR A 58 -10.68 -3.15 3.94
N GLU A 59 -11.35 -3.88 4.82
CA GLU A 59 -11.06 -5.31 5.02
C GLU A 59 -11.24 -6.10 3.73
N VAL A 60 -12.30 -5.83 2.98
CA VAL A 60 -12.52 -6.49 1.71
C VAL A 60 -11.40 -6.18 0.74
N MET A 61 -11.00 -4.91 0.65
CA MET A 61 -9.90 -4.49 -0.22
C MET A 61 -8.60 -5.18 0.17
N VAL A 62 -8.27 -5.17 1.46
CA VAL A 62 -7.03 -5.78 1.97
C VAL A 62 -6.98 -7.27 1.65
N SER A 63 -8.11 -7.96 1.75
CA SER A 63 -8.16 -9.40 1.47
C SER A 63 -7.83 -9.73 0.01
N LYS A 64 -7.95 -8.76 -0.88
CA LYS A 64 -7.68 -8.94 -2.31
C LYS A 64 -6.27 -8.54 -2.71
N ILE A 65 -5.51 -7.92 -1.82
CA ILE A 65 -4.15 -7.49 -2.15
C ILE A 65 -3.23 -8.69 -2.30
N ALA A 66 -2.62 -8.81 -3.47
CA ALA A 66 -1.61 -9.83 -3.73
C ALA A 66 -0.22 -9.21 -3.85
N ASP A 67 -0.15 -7.91 -4.19
CA ASP A 67 1.12 -7.22 -4.36
C ASP A 67 0.87 -5.72 -4.26
N PHE A 68 1.94 -4.94 -4.25
CA PHE A 68 1.83 -3.49 -4.27
C PHE A 68 3.04 -2.89 -4.98
N GLU A 69 2.87 -1.65 -5.42
CA GLU A 69 3.97 -0.86 -5.97
C GLU A 69 3.92 0.52 -5.32
N PHE A 70 5.02 1.24 -5.43
CA PHE A 70 5.07 2.58 -4.87
C PHE A 70 6.02 3.46 -5.68
N TYR A 71 5.80 4.78 -5.56
CA TYR A 71 6.68 5.78 -6.12
C TYR A 71 6.99 6.80 -5.05
N VAL A 72 8.28 7.07 -4.84
CA VAL A 72 8.71 8.10 -3.91
C VAL A 72 8.56 9.46 -4.60
N THR A 73 8.01 10.42 -3.88
CA THR A 73 7.85 11.78 -4.39
C THR A 73 8.56 12.74 -3.45
N ASP A 74 8.81 13.95 -3.94
CA ASP A 74 9.50 14.95 -3.13
C ASP A 74 8.56 15.62 -2.11
N SER A 75 7.27 15.56 -2.35
CA SER A 75 6.31 16.21 -1.47
C SER A 75 4.94 15.56 -1.58
N GLU A 76 4.09 15.90 -0.61
CA GLU A 76 2.70 15.46 -0.60
C GLU A 76 1.91 15.99 -1.79
N ILE A 77 2.27 17.20 -2.22
CA ILE A 77 1.60 17.82 -3.37
C ILE A 77 1.86 17.00 -4.63
N GLU A 78 3.10 16.58 -4.81
CA GLU A 78 3.48 15.75 -5.95
C GLU A 78 2.76 14.40 -5.91
N ALA A 79 2.63 13.81 -4.73
CA ALA A 79 1.89 12.56 -4.56
C ALA A 79 0.42 12.74 -4.94
N LEU A 80 -0.17 13.87 -4.59
CA LEU A 80 -1.55 14.17 -4.96
C LEU A 80 -1.74 14.24 -6.47
N ILE A 81 -0.79 14.85 -7.16
CA ILE A 81 -0.84 14.97 -8.62
C ILE A 81 -0.79 13.58 -9.25
N LEU A 82 0.12 12.74 -8.78
CA LEU A 82 0.24 11.37 -9.29
C LEU A 82 -1.02 10.56 -9.00
N GLU A 83 -1.60 10.73 -7.84
CA GLU A 83 -2.82 10.03 -7.48
C GLU A 83 -4.00 10.43 -8.37
N SER A 84 -4.03 11.68 -8.79
CA SER A 84 -5.10 12.21 -9.63
C SER A 84 -5.06 11.69 -11.06
N ASN A 85 -3.92 11.25 -11.51
CA ASN A 85 -3.74 10.70 -12.85
C ASN A 85 -4.00 9.22 -12.89
#